data_d4ee08b1835b73d2ce3c62007d7f300d
#
_entry.id   d4ee08b1835b73d2ce3c62007d7f300d
#
_cell.length_a   1.000
_cell.length_b   1.000
_cell.length_c   1.000
_cell.angle_alpha   90.00
_cell.angle_beta   90.00
_cell.angle_gamma   90.00
#
_symmetry.space_group_name_H-M   'P 1'
#
loop_
_entity.id
_entity.type
_entity.pdbx_description
1 polymer ?
#
loop_
_entity_poly.entity_id
_entity_poly.type
_entity_poly.pdbx_seq_one_letter_code
_entity_poly.pdbx_strand_id
1 'polypeptide(L)'
;MADPESYEVYALCYAVRSNRKKHENFIISGWTDPEHDHDQPIAYYIWALRNAHRTIVVDTGFDRVEWTRRTDESNGTWACDYGDTPAEGLAVLGIDSREVSDVIVTHLHYDHAGSLQDFPAARFHLQELEMQYATGPHMTQGYFAGAYTVDHIVEMVRQVFRGRVVFHSGDSALAPGVTVHHIGGHTMGMQCVRVMTARGWVVLASDASHFYANFEDAAPFPLVYNVSDMLKGFKRLVTLASTSDLSLIHI
;
A
#
# COMPACT_ATOMS: atom_id res chain seq x y z
N MET A 1 16.73 14.79 -20.02
CA MET A 1 16.23 13.70 -19.14
C MET A 1 16.46 12.41 -19.92
N ALA A 2 17.00 11.36 -19.32
CA ALA A 2 17.06 10.05 -19.98
C ALA A 2 15.63 9.57 -20.28
N ASP A 3 15.45 8.85 -21.37
CA ASP A 3 14.16 8.25 -21.69
C ASP A 3 13.72 7.34 -20.53
N PRO A 4 12.41 7.32 -20.17
CA PRO A 4 11.93 6.48 -19.09
C PRO A 4 12.16 5.01 -19.40
N GLU A 5 12.74 4.27 -18.46
CA GLU A 5 12.85 2.82 -18.55
C GLU A 5 11.48 2.17 -18.40
N SER A 6 11.22 1.11 -19.15
CA SER A 6 9.99 0.32 -19.05
C SER A 6 10.17 -0.84 -18.08
N TYR A 7 9.14 -1.12 -17.28
CA TYR A 7 9.10 -2.21 -16.30
C TYR A 7 7.97 -3.19 -16.59
N GLU A 8 8.22 -4.44 -16.25
CA GLU A 8 7.18 -5.43 -16.00
C GLU A 8 6.66 -5.21 -14.56
N VAL A 9 5.34 -5.27 -14.38
CA VAL A 9 4.66 -5.09 -13.09
C VAL A 9 3.98 -6.39 -12.72
N TYR A 10 4.34 -6.96 -11.59
CA TYR A 10 3.77 -8.18 -11.04
C TYR A 10 3.00 -7.86 -9.77
N ALA A 11 1.72 -8.22 -9.73
CA ALA A 11 0.87 -8.15 -8.55
C ALA A 11 0.91 -9.52 -7.85
N LEU A 12 1.36 -9.55 -6.60
CA LEU A 12 1.49 -10.76 -5.79
C LEU A 12 0.42 -10.73 -4.70
N CYS A 13 -0.67 -11.46 -4.89
CA CYS A 13 -1.69 -11.64 -3.87
C CYS A 13 -1.17 -12.61 -2.81
N TYR A 14 -1.04 -12.18 -1.57
CA TYR A 14 -0.54 -12.99 -0.47
C TYR A 14 -1.62 -13.35 0.58
N ALA A 15 -2.74 -12.63 0.58
CA ALA A 15 -3.85 -12.91 1.48
C ALA A 15 -5.18 -12.41 0.90
N VAL A 16 -6.30 -12.98 1.37
CA VAL A 16 -7.67 -12.56 1.00
C VAL A 16 -8.54 -12.56 2.25
N ARG A 17 -9.20 -11.46 2.54
CA ARG A 17 -10.24 -11.38 3.55
C ARG A 17 -11.61 -11.56 2.90
N SER A 18 -12.10 -12.79 2.90
CA SER A 18 -13.32 -13.20 2.20
C SER A 18 -14.61 -12.77 2.91
N ASN A 19 -14.58 -12.58 4.23
CA ASN A 19 -15.75 -12.23 5.05
C ASN A 19 -15.97 -10.73 5.24
N ARG A 20 -15.25 -9.87 4.51
CA ARG A 20 -15.40 -8.41 4.58
C ARG A 20 -16.75 -8.00 4.00
N LYS A 21 -17.43 -7.06 4.66
CA LYS A 21 -18.74 -6.59 4.25
C LYS A 21 -18.63 -5.28 3.45
N LYS A 22 -19.63 -5.01 2.61
CA LYS A 22 -19.68 -3.80 1.78
C LYS A 22 -19.60 -2.51 2.59
N HIS A 23 -20.25 -2.45 3.77
CA HIS A 23 -20.18 -1.27 4.65
C HIS A 23 -18.78 -1.01 5.25
N GLU A 24 -17.89 -2.01 5.24
CA GLU A 24 -16.48 -1.82 5.61
C GLU A 24 -15.65 -1.20 4.48
N ASN A 25 -16.21 -1.14 3.26
CA ASN A 25 -15.55 -0.63 2.06
C ASN A 25 -16.08 0.74 1.60
N PHE A 26 -17.22 1.20 2.17
CA PHE A 26 -17.85 2.48 1.80
C PHE A 26 -18.50 3.14 3.02
N ILE A 27 -18.15 4.40 3.30
CA ILE A 27 -18.67 5.12 4.49
C ILE A 27 -20.21 5.26 4.48
N ILE A 28 -20.80 5.49 3.32
CA ILE A 28 -22.23 5.85 3.19
C ILE A 28 -23.12 4.62 3.03
N SER A 29 -22.58 3.44 2.80
CA SER A 29 -23.36 2.24 2.47
C SER A 29 -24.33 1.79 3.58
N GLY A 30 -24.00 2.04 4.85
CA GLY A 30 -24.78 1.52 5.99
C GLY A 30 -26.18 2.08 6.18
N TRP A 31 -26.54 3.21 5.53
CA TRP A 31 -27.82 3.91 5.77
C TRP A 31 -28.80 3.82 4.61
N THR A 32 -28.31 3.74 3.39
CA THR A 32 -29.12 3.87 2.18
C THR A 32 -28.96 2.70 1.23
N ASP A 33 -27.99 1.83 1.45
CA ASP A 33 -27.70 0.69 0.60
C ASP A 33 -28.30 -0.59 1.23
N PRO A 34 -29.32 -1.19 0.62
CA PRO A 34 -29.91 -2.44 1.12
C PRO A 34 -28.92 -3.63 1.08
N GLU A 35 -27.82 -3.49 0.33
CA GLU A 35 -26.79 -4.53 0.18
C GLU A 35 -25.57 -4.31 1.08
N HIS A 36 -25.64 -3.37 2.05
CA HIS A 36 -24.49 -2.99 2.88
C HIS A 36 -23.84 -4.15 3.66
N ASP A 37 -24.60 -5.21 3.95
CA ASP A 37 -24.12 -6.40 4.65
C ASP A 37 -23.69 -7.54 3.72
N HIS A 38 -23.77 -7.36 2.40
CA HIS A 38 -23.26 -8.36 1.46
C HIS A 38 -21.74 -8.50 1.57
N ASP A 39 -21.26 -9.73 1.34
CA ASP A 39 -19.83 -9.99 1.29
C ASP A 39 -19.19 -9.24 0.11
N GLN A 40 -18.14 -8.50 0.42
CA GLN A 40 -17.31 -7.81 -0.54
C GLN A 40 -15.84 -8.03 -0.15
N PRO A 41 -15.24 -9.13 -0.60
CA PRO A 41 -13.88 -9.49 -0.26
C PRO A 41 -12.87 -8.43 -0.64
N ILE A 42 -11.76 -8.38 0.12
CA ILE A 42 -10.57 -7.60 -0.22
C ILE A 42 -9.37 -8.52 -0.25
N ALA A 43 -8.50 -8.32 -1.24
CA ALA A 43 -7.25 -9.06 -1.36
C ALA A 43 -6.07 -8.15 -1.00
N TYR A 44 -5.01 -8.74 -0.47
CA TYR A 44 -3.79 -8.06 -0.06
C TYR A 44 -2.68 -8.35 -1.04
N TYR A 45 -2.03 -7.31 -1.53
CA TYR A 45 -0.99 -7.42 -2.55
C TYR A 45 0.30 -6.70 -2.13
N ILE A 46 1.40 -7.22 -2.65
CA ILE A 46 2.62 -6.45 -2.89
C ILE A 46 2.88 -6.43 -4.39
N TRP A 47 3.74 -5.53 -4.87
CA TRP A 47 4.10 -5.50 -6.28
C TRP A 47 5.61 -5.59 -6.47
N ALA A 48 6.03 -6.25 -7.56
CA ALA A 48 7.40 -6.22 -8.04
C ALA A 48 7.45 -5.49 -9.38
N LEU A 49 8.30 -4.49 -9.47
CA LEU A 49 8.63 -3.74 -10.67
C LEU A 49 9.98 -4.22 -11.16
N ARG A 50 10.06 -4.84 -12.32
CA ARG A 50 11.30 -5.43 -12.81
C ARG A 50 11.60 -5.03 -14.25
N ASN A 51 12.86 -4.70 -14.49
CA ASN A 51 13.44 -4.58 -15.83
C ASN A 51 14.84 -5.21 -15.88
N ALA A 52 15.56 -5.03 -16.99
CA ALA A 52 16.90 -5.61 -17.17
C ALA A 52 17.95 -5.04 -16.18
N HIS A 53 17.67 -3.93 -15.50
CA HIS A 53 18.65 -3.20 -14.71
C HIS A 53 18.38 -3.26 -13.20
N ARG A 54 17.11 -3.45 -12.79
CA ARG A 54 16.72 -3.38 -11.39
C ARG A 54 15.40 -4.07 -11.08
N THR A 55 15.24 -4.39 -9.82
CA THR A 55 13.98 -4.81 -9.21
C THR A 55 13.65 -3.84 -8.08
N ILE A 56 12.43 -3.30 -8.07
CA ILE A 56 11.89 -2.47 -7.00
C ILE A 56 10.64 -3.18 -6.48
N VAL A 57 10.48 -3.27 -5.17
CA VAL A 57 9.27 -3.84 -4.56
C VAL A 57 8.43 -2.71 -4.00
N VAL A 58 7.11 -2.82 -4.12
CA VAL A 58 6.14 -1.89 -3.52
C VAL A 58 5.39 -2.62 -2.43
N ASP A 59 5.53 -2.12 -1.22
CA ASP A 59 5.06 -2.68 0.05
C ASP A 59 5.73 -4.02 0.42
N THR A 60 5.61 -4.42 1.69
CA THR A 60 6.23 -5.63 2.21
C THR A 60 5.21 -6.66 2.72
N GLY A 61 3.93 -6.28 2.76
CA GLY A 61 2.88 -7.12 3.32
C GLY A 61 3.05 -7.34 4.83
N PHE A 62 2.46 -8.39 5.34
CA PHE A 62 2.64 -8.87 6.72
C PHE A 62 3.03 -10.34 6.74
N ASP A 63 3.62 -10.79 7.85
CA ASP A 63 4.06 -12.16 8.03
C ASP A 63 3.01 -13.05 8.74
N ARG A 64 3.32 -14.35 8.89
CA ARG A 64 2.44 -15.33 9.56
C ARG A 64 2.24 -15.02 11.04
N VAL A 65 3.18 -14.33 11.69
CA VAL A 65 3.09 -13.94 13.10
C VAL A 65 2.01 -12.88 13.26
N GLU A 66 2.04 -11.86 12.42
CA GLU A 66 1.02 -10.80 12.40
C GLU A 66 -0.35 -11.35 12.00
N TRP A 67 -0.40 -12.25 11.02
CA TRP A 67 -1.63 -12.94 10.63
C TRP A 67 -2.26 -13.69 11.81
N THR A 68 -1.48 -14.51 12.53
CA THR A 68 -1.95 -15.27 13.70
C THR A 68 -2.44 -14.32 14.78
N ARG A 69 -1.65 -13.32 15.13
CA ARG A 69 -2.00 -12.34 16.17
C ARG A 69 -3.34 -11.65 15.87
N ARG A 70 -3.54 -11.14 14.66
CA ARG A 70 -4.79 -10.45 14.30
C ARG A 70 -5.98 -11.40 14.25
N THR A 71 -5.80 -12.62 13.79
CA THR A 71 -6.84 -13.66 13.80
C THR A 71 -7.30 -13.94 15.23
N ASP A 72 -6.35 -14.17 16.14
CA ASP A 72 -6.63 -14.48 17.54
C ASP A 72 -7.28 -13.30 18.27
N GLU A 73 -6.74 -12.10 18.14
CA GLU A 73 -7.24 -10.88 18.79
C GLU A 73 -8.65 -10.48 18.30
N SER A 74 -8.98 -10.80 17.06
CA SER A 74 -10.28 -10.46 16.46
C SER A 74 -11.40 -11.44 16.81
N ASN A 75 -11.10 -12.55 17.49
CA ASN A 75 -12.04 -13.66 17.69
C ASN A 75 -12.68 -14.13 16.36
N GLY A 76 -11.92 -14.15 15.27
CA GLY A 76 -12.34 -14.59 13.95
C GLY A 76 -13.15 -13.58 13.14
N THR A 77 -13.39 -12.35 13.63
CA THR A 77 -14.05 -11.30 12.84
C THR A 77 -13.15 -10.76 11.73
N TRP A 78 -11.83 -10.89 11.89
CA TRP A 78 -10.83 -10.62 10.86
C TRP A 78 -10.31 -11.96 10.30
N ALA A 79 -11.18 -12.78 9.69
CA ALA A 79 -10.77 -14.00 9.02
C ALA A 79 -10.11 -13.65 7.67
N CYS A 80 -8.86 -14.10 7.51
CA CYS A 80 -8.07 -13.85 6.32
C CYS A 80 -7.41 -15.15 5.87
N ASP A 81 -7.68 -15.54 4.62
CA ASP A 81 -7.01 -16.67 3.97
C ASP A 81 -5.60 -16.22 3.59
N TYR A 82 -4.59 -16.75 4.28
CA TYR A 82 -3.20 -16.39 4.10
C TYR A 82 -2.48 -17.45 3.27
N GLY A 83 -1.92 -17.03 2.15
CA GLY A 83 -1.17 -17.88 1.23
C GLY A 83 0.34 -17.92 1.52
N ASP A 84 1.13 -17.78 0.46
CA ASP A 84 2.57 -17.59 0.56
C ASP A 84 2.88 -16.25 1.21
N THR A 85 3.97 -16.19 1.97
CA THR A 85 4.48 -14.90 2.46
C THR A 85 4.90 -14.02 1.28
N PRO A 86 4.95 -12.67 1.44
CA PRO A 86 5.47 -11.80 0.40
C PRO A 86 6.84 -12.22 -0.15
N ALA A 87 7.76 -12.65 0.70
CA ALA A 87 9.09 -13.13 0.29
C ALA A 87 9.01 -14.46 -0.50
N GLU A 88 8.15 -15.40 -0.10
CA GLU A 88 7.89 -16.64 -0.85
C GLU A 88 7.28 -16.35 -2.21
N GLY A 89 6.31 -15.43 -2.29
CA GLY A 89 5.72 -14.99 -3.55
C GLY A 89 6.74 -14.36 -4.50
N LEU A 90 7.66 -13.52 -4.00
CA LEU A 90 8.77 -12.98 -4.77
C LEU A 90 9.70 -14.07 -5.29
N ALA A 91 9.98 -15.09 -4.48
CA ALA A 91 10.83 -16.22 -4.88
C ALA A 91 10.24 -17.02 -6.06
N VAL A 92 8.90 -17.12 -6.19
CA VAL A 92 8.25 -17.73 -7.37
C VAL A 92 8.60 -16.99 -8.66
N LEU A 93 8.82 -15.66 -8.58
CA LEU A 93 9.28 -14.84 -9.72
C LEU A 93 10.80 -14.88 -9.91
N GLY A 94 11.53 -15.66 -9.10
CA GLY A 94 12.99 -15.69 -9.10
C GLY A 94 13.61 -14.42 -8.49
N ILE A 95 12.89 -13.72 -7.62
CA ILE A 95 13.35 -12.52 -6.91
C ILE A 95 13.68 -12.93 -5.47
N ASP A 96 14.96 -12.82 -5.08
CA ASP A 96 15.36 -12.94 -3.68
C ASP A 96 15.13 -11.60 -2.97
N SER A 97 14.19 -11.56 -2.02
CA SER A 97 13.87 -10.34 -1.26
C SER A 97 15.09 -9.75 -0.54
N ARG A 98 16.05 -10.61 -0.16
CA ARG A 98 17.30 -10.20 0.51
C ARG A 98 18.25 -9.41 -0.39
N GLU A 99 18.09 -9.50 -1.72
CA GLU A 99 18.92 -8.80 -2.71
C GLU A 99 18.22 -7.55 -3.28
N VAL A 100 16.94 -7.33 -2.95
CA VAL A 100 16.20 -6.14 -3.38
C VAL A 100 16.82 -4.89 -2.75
N SER A 101 17.21 -3.93 -3.58
CA SER A 101 17.90 -2.71 -3.16
C SER A 101 16.99 -1.56 -2.79
N ASP A 102 15.75 -1.56 -3.30
CA ASP A 102 14.80 -0.47 -3.11
C ASP A 102 13.38 -1.00 -2.90
N VAL A 103 12.77 -0.59 -1.78
CA VAL A 103 11.38 -0.89 -1.43
C VAL A 103 10.63 0.42 -1.26
N ILE A 104 9.54 0.59 -1.99
CA ILE A 104 8.62 1.73 -1.80
C ILE A 104 7.58 1.27 -0.77
N VAL A 105 7.50 1.96 0.36
CA VAL A 105 6.45 1.74 1.36
C VAL A 105 5.38 2.79 1.15
N THR A 106 4.20 2.37 0.72
CA THR A 106 3.12 3.31 0.38
C THR A 106 2.59 4.01 1.62
N HIS A 107 2.48 3.31 2.73
CA HIS A 107 2.17 3.80 4.06
C HIS A 107 2.52 2.74 5.12
N LEU A 108 2.36 3.06 6.41
CA LEU A 108 2.87 2.22 7.51
C LEU A 108 1.80 1.34 8.20
N HIS A 109 0.67 1.06 7.56
CA HIS A 109 -0.26 0.06 8.07
C HIS A 109 0.38 -1.34 8.06
N TYR A 110 -0.16 -2.22 8.89
CA TYR A 110 0.40 -3.55 9.15
C TYR A 110 0.57 -4.40 7.87
N ASP A 111 -0.32 -4.22 6.91
CA ASP A 111 -0.39 -4.98 5.67
C ASP A 111 0.47 -4.41 4.52
N HIS A 112 1.17 -3.30 4.78
CA HIS A 112 2.11 -2.67 3.85
C HIS A 112 3.54 -2.63 4.36
N ALA A 113 3.73 -2.58 5.68
CA ALA A 113 5.05 -2.42 6.31
C ALA A 113 5.40 -3.54 7.33
N GLY A 114 4.74 -4.70 7.24
CA GLY A 114 4.84 -5.75 8.26
C GLY A 114 6.03 -6.69 8.12
N SER A 115 6.73 -6.70 6.97
CA SER A 115 7.84 -7.64 6.70
C SER A 115 9.11 -6.94 6.25
N LEU A 116 9.43 -5.76 6.82
CA LEU A 116 10.63 -4.98 6.47
C LEU A 116 11.93 -5.77 6.65
N GLN A 117 11.98 -6.68 7.62
CA GLN A 117 13.13 -7.52 7.94
C GLN A 117 13.51 -8.48 6.80
N ASP A 118 12.58 -8.81 5.91
CA ASP A 118 12.81 -9.70 4.77
C ASP A 118 13.60 -9.02 3.64
N PHE A 119 13.83 -7.70 3.76
CA PHE A 119 14.54 -6.86 2.80
C PHE A 119 15.82 -6.23 3.39
N PRO A 120 16.80 -7.05 3.85
CA PRO A 120 17.97 -6.57 4.58
C PRO A 120 18.92 -5.70 3.75
N ALA A 121 18.87 -5.73 2.42
CA ALA A 121 19.67 -4.88 1.54
C ALA A 121 18.96 -3.60 1.11
N ALA A 122 17.63 -3.49 1.31
CA ALA A 122 16.82 -2.42 0.73
C ALA A 122 16.99 -1.06 1.40
N ARG A 123 16.87 0.00 0.63
CA ARG A 123 16.46 1.33 1.10
C ARG A 123 14.94 1.41 1.03
N PHE A 124 14.33 1.98 2.04
CA PHE A 124 12.88 2.14 2.14
C PHE A 124 12.48 3.57 1.77
N HIS A 125 11.63 3.72 0.77
CA HIS A 125 11.15 5.01 0.27
C HIS A 125 9.80 5.34 0.90
N LEU A 126 9.74 6.37 1.74
CA LEU A 126 8.59 6.71 2.57
C LEU A 126 8.34 8.22 2.56
N GLN A 127 7.09 8.66 2.64
CA GLN A 127 6.77 10.07 2.86
C GLN A 127 7.10 10.49 4.30
N GLU A 128 7.69 11.68 4.49
CA GLU A 128 7.95 12.25 5.82
C GLU A 128 6.69 12.32 6.67
N LEU A 129 5.57 12.73 6.05
CA LEU A 129 4.28 12.83 6.72
C LEU A 129 3.78 11.50 7.27
N GLU A 130 4.13 10.37 6.62
CA GLU A 130 3.73 9.05 7.12
C GLU A 130 4.44 8.70 8.42
N MET A 131 5.74 8.97 8.49
CA MET A 131 6.50 8.75 9.71
C MET A 131 6.04 9.68 10.84
N GLN A 132 5.75 10.95 10.53
CA GLN A 132 5.20 11.91 11.50
C GLN A 132 3.82 11.47 12.02
N TYR A 133 2.99 10.90 11.14
CA TYR A 133 1.67 10.39 11.49
C TYR A 133 1.77 9.16 12.39
N ALA A 134 2.54 8.15 11.96
CA ALA A 134 2.68 6.87 12.66
C ALA A 134 3.37 6.97 14.04
N THR A 135 4.06 8.08 14.32
CA THR A 135 4.71 8.35 15.62
C THR A 135 4.15 9.56 16.33
N GLY A 136 3.10 10.16 15.78
CA GLY A 136 2.50 11.40 16.28
C GLY A 136 1.31 11.19 17.21
N PRO A 137 0.65 12.30 17.64
CA PRO A 137 -0.43 12.27 18.61
C PRO A 137 -1.68 11.51 18.16
N HIS A 138 -1.88 11.32 16.84
CA HIS A 138 -3.01 10.55 16.33
C HIS A 138 -2.99 9.08 16.80
N MET A 139 -1.81 8.52 17.02
CA MET A 139 -1.64 7.13 17.49
C MET A 139 -2.11 6.91 18.94
N THR A 140 -2.47 7.97 19.66
CA THR A 140 -3.13 7.87 20.97
C THR A 140 -4.63 7.55 20.85
N GLN A 141 -5.20 7.58 19.65
CA GLN A 141 -6.61 7.31 19.36
C GLN A 141 -6.75 5.96 18.69
N GLY A 142 -7.51 5.04 19.28
CA GLY A 142 -7.67 3.67 18.79
C GLY A 142 -8.16 3.57 17.35
N TYR A 143 -8.97 4.53 16.90
CA TYR A 143 -9.44 4.59 15.50
C TYR A 143 -8.26 4.68 14.51
N PHE A 144 -7.30 5.55 14.77
CA PHE A 144 -6.14 5.71 13.88
C PHE A 144 -5.07 4.64 14.11
N ALA A 145 -4.85 4.26 15.37
CA ALA A 145 -3.81 3.29 15.72
C ALA A 145 -4.14 1.84 15.31
N GLY A 146 -5.43 1.49 15.12
CA GLY A 146 -5.87 0.12 14.93
C GLY A 146 -5.29 -0.60 13.71
N ALA A 147 -4.93 0.15 12.67
CA ALA A 147 -4.29 -0.41 11.48
C ALA A 147 -2.75 -0.43 11.55
N TYR A 148 -2.16 0.09 12.63
CA TYR A 148 -0.71 0.07 12.85
C TYR A 148 -0.34 -1.05 13.81
N THR A 149 0.84 -1.64 13.60
CA THR A 149 1.47 -2.56 14.55
C THR A 149 2.73 -1.91 15.08
N VAL A 150 2.81 -1.76 16.41
CA VAL A 150 3.89 -1.00 17.07
C VAL A 150 5.27 -1.52 16.67
N ASP A 151 5.45 -2.84 16.62
CA ASP A 151 6.73 -3.45 16.28
C ASP A 151 7.17 -3.13 14.85
N HIS A 152 6.23 -3.00 13.89
CA HIS A 152 6.54 -2.59 12.51
C HIS A 152 7.01 -1.13 12.48
N ILE A 153 6.38 -0.25 13.26
CA ILE A 153 6.80 1.16 13.36
C ILE A 153 8.18 1.26 14.02
N VAL A 154 8.41 0.50 15.10
CA VAL A 154 9.73 0.43 15.76
C VAL A 154 10.80 -0.07 14.80
N GLU A 155 10.49 -1.06 13.97
CA GLU A 155 11.44 -1.54 12.97
C GLU A 155 11.72 -0.46 11.90
N MET A 156 10.72 0.25 11.42
CA MET A 156 10.93 1.38 10.50
C MET A 156 11.80 2.47 11.16
N VAL A 157 11.58 2.80 12.44
CA VAL A 157 12.46 3.72 13.19
C VAL A 157 13.89 3.21 13.20
N ARG A 158 14.13 1.92 13.45
CA ARG A 158 15.47 1.33 13.39
C ARG A 158 16.10 1.50 12.01
N GLN A 159 15.32 1.34 10.92
CA GLN A 159 15.82 1.55 9.56
C GLN A 159 16.20 3.03 9.32
N VAL A 160 15.46 3.99 9.90
CA VAL A 160 15.83 5.42 9.86
C VAL A 160 17.23 5.62 10.49
N PHE A 161 17.45 5.09 11.70
CA PHE A 161 18.75 5.25 12.39
C PHE A 161 19.90 4.49 11.72
N ARG A 162 19.59 3.46 10.93
CA ARG A 162 20.57 2.76 10.07
C ARG A 162 20.88 3.49 8.76
N GLY A 163 20.23 4.64 8.50
CA GLY A 163 20.39 5.40 7.26
C GLY A 163 19.77 4.72 6.04
N ARG A 164 18.80 3.83 6.24
CA ARG A 164 18.17 3.03 5.18
C ARG A 164 16.81 3.53 4.75
N VAL A 165 16.34 4.65 5.26
CA VAL A 165 15.08 5.28 4.83
C VAL A 165 15.40 6.52 3.99
N VAL A 166 14.81 6.58 2.82
CA VAL A 166 14.81 7.75 1.93
C VAL A 166 13.46 8.44 2.09
N PHE A 167 13.48 9.59 2.73
CA PHE A 167 12.27 10.37 2.92
C PHE A 167 11.94 11.20 1.68
N HIS A 168 10.67 11.21 1.32
CA HIS A 168 10.08 12.05 0.29
C HIS A 168 9.15 13.09 0.91
N SER A 169 9.09 14.28 0.32
CA SER A 169 8.16 15.34 0.67
C SER A 169 7.37 15.71 -0.58
N GLY A 170 6.24 15.04 -0.80
CA GLY A 170 5.44 15.19 -2.00
C GLY A 170 5.87 14.26 -3.14
N ASP A 171 5.83 14.78 -4.39
CA ASP A 171 6.17 14.00 -5.58
C ASP A 171 7.67 13.88 -5.78
N SER A 172 8.14 12.70 -6.18
CA SER A 172 9.56 12.45 -6.38
C SER A 172 9.82 11.39 -7.45
N ALA A 173 10.88 11.57 -8.23
CA ALA A 173 11.39 10.52 -9.10
C ALA A 173 12.32 9.61 -8.28
N LEU A 174 12.06 8.30 -8.35
CA LEU A 174 12.87 7.30 -7.67
C LEU A 174 13.91 6.69 -8.62
N ALA A 175 13.47 6.35 -9.81
CA ALA A 175 14.29 5.78 -10.87
C ALA A 175 13.75 6.22 -12.24
N PRO A 176 14.51 6.10 -13.34
CA PRO A 176 13.96 6.30 -14.67
C PRO A 176 12.71 5.42 -14.87
N GLY A 177 11.56 6.04 -15.14
CA GLY A 177 10.30 5.32 -15.31
C GLY A 177 9.55 4.96 -14.00
N VAL A 178 10.03 5.36 -12.81
CA VAL A 178 9.34 5.15 -11.54
C VAL A 178 9.30 6.43 -10.72
N THR A 179 8.09 6.86 -10.35
CA THR A 179 7.85 8.04 -9.53
C THR A 179 6.89 7.72 -8.38
N VAL A 180 7.06 8.39 -7.25
CA VAL A 180 6.15 8.34 -6.10
C VAL A 180 5.39 9.64 -5.98
N HIS A 181 4.13 9.58 -5.58
CA HIS A 181 3.24 10.73 -5.48
C HIS A 181 2.48 10.71 -4.16
N HIS A 182 2.60 11.79 -3.39
CA HIS A 182 1.82 11.95 -2.17
C HIS A 182 0.35 12.14 -2.50
N ILE A 183 -0.51 11.31 -1.91
CA ILE A 183 -1.97 11.33 -2.08
C ILE A 183 -2.66 11.80 -0.80
N GLY A 184 -2.27 11.26 0.34
CA GLY A 184 -2.92 11.52 1.62
C GLY A 184 -4.31 10.88 1.73
N GLY A 185 -5.08 11.30 2.71
CA GLY A 185 -6.48 10.90 2.92
C GLY A 185 -6.64 9.64 3.76
N HIS A 186 -6.18 8.49 3.29
CA HIS A 186 -6.19 7.24 4.04
C HIS A 186 -5.29 7.34 5.29
N THR A 187 -4.03 7.71 5.08
CA THR A 187 -3.11 8.20 6.12
C THR A 187 -2.62 9.59 5.75
N MET A 188 -1.88 10.28 6.64
CA MET A 188 -1.31 11.59 6.31
C MET A 188 -0.30 11.51 5.17
N GLY A 189 0.52 10.48 5.17
CA GLY A 189 1.63 10.30 4.24
C GLY A 189 1.38 9.26 3.14
N MET A 190 0.12 8.85 2.93
CA MET A 190 -0.21 7.90 1.86
C MET A 190 0.37 8.34 0.53
N GLN A 191 1.13 7.47 -0.13
CA GLN A 191 1.66 7.68 -1.47
C GLN A 191 1.27 6.55 -2.44
N CYS A 192 1.11 6.89 -3.70
CA CYS A 192 0.98 5.93 -4.80
C CYS A 192 2.26 5.89 -5.64
N VAL A 193 2.39 4.85 -6.46
CA VAL A 193 3.52 4.67 -7.37
C VAL A 193 3.04 4.80 -8.80
N ARG A 194 3.77 5.55 -9.63
CA ARG A 194 3.55 5.61 -11.06
C ARG A 194 4.75 5.00 -11.76
N VAL A 195 4.49 4.01 -12.61
CA VAL A 195 5.53 3.24 -13.28
C VAL A 195 5.30 3.19 -14.78
N MET A 196 6.37 3.37 -15.57
CA MET A 196 6.34 3.22 -17.02
C MET A 196 6.39 1.73 -17.38
N THR A 197 5.47 1.30 -18.21
CA THR A 197 5.39 -0.06 -18.75
C THR A 197 5.42 -0.04 -20.28
N ALA A 198 5.49 -1.20 -20.92
CA ALA A 198 5.35 -1.31 -22.38
C ALA A 198 3.99 -0.79 -22.90
N ARG A 199 2.98 -0.69 -22.03
CA ARG A 199 1.64 -0.15 -22.34
C ARG A 199 1.50 1.35 -22.01
N GLY A 200 2.54 2.00 -21.52
CA GLY A 200 2.52 3.37 -21.02
C GLY A 200 2.57 3.42 -19.49
N TRP A 201 2.21 4.57 -18.92
CA TRP A 201 2.23 4.78 -17.49
C TRP A 201 1.10 4.03 -16.77
N VAL A 202 1.45 3.35 -15.69
CA VAL A 202 0.53 2.65 -14.79
C VAL A 202 0.62 3.27 -13.40
N VAL A 203 -0.50 3.44 -12.72
CA VAL A 203 -0.56 3.90 -11.33
C VAL A 203 -0.93 2.74 -10.42
N LEU A 204 -0.06 2.41 -9.48
CA LEU A 204 -0.34 1.51 -8.38
C LEU A 204 -0.89 2.36 -7.23
N ALA A 205 -2.20 2.33 -7.06
CA ALA A 205 -2.90 3.23 -6.15
C ALA A 205 -2.69 2.86 -4.68
N SER A 206 -2.46 1.57 -4.38
CA SER A 206 -2.47 1.05 -3.01
C SER A 206 -3.73 1.54 -2.27
N ASP A 207 -3.67 1.78 -0.98
CA ASP A 207 -4.83 2.22 -0.18
C ASP A 207 -5.24 3.69 -0.39
N ALA A 208 -4.74 4.34 -1.45
CA ALA A 208 -5.40 5.55 -1.92
C ALA A 208 -6.81 5.25 -2.46
N SER A 209 -7.09 3.99 -2.86
CA SER A 209 -8.43 3.49 -3.23
C SER A 209 -8.46 1.97 -3.11
N HIS A 210 -9.42 1.38 -2.40
CA HIS A 210 -9.57 -0.06 -2.28
C HIS A 210 -10.30 -0.68 -3.48
N PHE A 211 -11.27 0.03 -4.06
CA PHE A 211 -12.09 -0.42 -5.19
C PHE A 211 -12.20 0.68 -6.24
N TYR A 212 -12.45 0.30 -7.49
CA TYR A 212 -12.76 1.26 -8.56
C TYR A 212 -13.90 2.19 -8.15
N ALA A 213 -14.97 1.64 -7.57
CA ALA A 213 -16.13 2.42 -7.10
C ALA A 213 -15.77 3.50 -6.07
N ASN A 214 -14.69 3.35 -5.29
CA ASN A 214 -14.29 4.41 -4.37
C ASN A 214 -13.96 5.70 -5.11
N PHE A 215 -13.12 5.65 -6.14
CA PHE A 215 -12.72 6.87 -6.86
C PHE A 215 -13.65 7.22 -8.02
N GLU A 216 -14.29 6.25 -8.68
CA GLU A 216 -15.24 6.50 -9.78
C GLU A 216 -16.51 7.17 -9.26
N ASP A 217 -17.05 6.71 -8.13
CA ASP A 217 -18.28 7.21 -7.50
C ASP A 217 -18.00 8.24 -6.40
N ALA A 218 -16.74 8.61 -6.18
CA ALA A 218 -16.31 9.46 -5.07
C ALA A 218 -16.83 8.96 -3.71
N ALA A 219 -16.77 7.65 -3.47
CA ALA A 219 -17.29 6.95 -2.30
C ALA A 219 -16.14 6.55 -1.35
N PRO A 220 -15.81 7.36 -0.31
CA PRO A 220 -14.75 7.07 0.64
C PRO A 220 -14.99 5.79 1.43
N PHE A 221 -13.93 5.15 1.90
CA PHE A 221 -13.99 3.99 2.79
C PHE A 221 -13.68 4.38 4.25
N PRO A 222 -14.13 3.57 5.25
CA PRO A 222 -14.12 3.99 6.66
C PRO A 222 -12.73 4.14 7.29
N LEU A 223 -11.70 3.45 6.83
CA LEU A 223 -10.33 3.59 7.35
C LEU A 223 -9.68 4.84 6.72
N VAL A 224 -9.87 6.00 7.33
CA VAL A 224 -9.53 7.29 6.74
C VAL A 224 -9.05 8.30 7.80
N TYR A 225 -7.92 8.94 7.51
CA TYR A 225 -7.43 10.07 8.30
C TYR A 225 -8.22 11.35 8.01
N ASN A 226 -8.44 11.66 6.72
CA ASN A 226 -9.12 12.86 6.27
C ASN A 226 -9.94 12.60 5.00
N VAL A 227 -11.26 12.62 5.12
CA VAL A 227 -12.18 12.36 3.99
C VAL A 227 -12.01 13.41 2.86
N SER A 228 -11.79 14.69 3.20
CA SER A 228 -11.62 15.74 2.17
C SER A 228 -10.35 15.49 1.35
N ASP A 229 -9.26 15.06 2.00
CA ASP A 229 -8.01 14.77 1.30
C ASP A 229 -8.12 13.46 0.51
N MET A 230 -8.85 12.44 1.01
CA MET A 230 -9.15 11.23 0.25
C MET A 230 -9.89 11.54 -1.05
N LEU A 231 -10.93 12.40 -1.01
CA LEU A 231 -11.67 12.82 -2.20
C LEU A 231 -10.80 13.61 -3.20
N LYS A 232 -9.85 14.42 -2.71
CA LYS A 232 -8.85 15.07 -3.58
C LYS A 232 -7.89 14.04 -4.16
N GLY A 233 -7.50 13.04 -3.34
CA GLY A 233 -6.66 11.91 -3.73
C GLY A 233 -7.25 11.12 -4.88
N PHE A 234 -8.54 10.81 -4.84
CA PHE A 234 -9.24 10.12 -5.94
C PHE A 234 -9.10 10.89 -7.27
N LYS A 235 -9.33 12.21 -7.26
CA LYS A 235 -9.15 13.05 -8.45
C LYS A 235 -7.71 13.06 -8.94
N ARG A 236 -6.75 13.04 -8.00
CA ARG A 236 -5.33 13.00 -8.32
C ARG A 236 -4.94 11.67 -8.97
N LEU A 237 -5.42 10.52 -8.46
CA LEU A 237 -5.18 9.21 -9.08
C LEU A 237 -5.64 9.21 -10.55
N VAL A 238 -6.84 9.69 -10.84
CA VAL A 238 -7.37 9.81 -12.20
C VAL A 238 -6.47 10.70 -13.07
N THR A 239 -5.99 11.84 -12.54
CA THR A 239 -5.08 12.74 -13.26
C THR A 239 -3.73 12.09 -13.56
N LEU A 240 -3.13 11.37 -12.59
CA LEU A 240 -1.87 10.67 -12.77
C LEU A 240 -1.97 9.55 -13.80
N ALA A 241 -3.13 8.91 -13.89
CA ALA A 241 -3.42 7.85 -14.82
C ALA A 241 -3.79 8.38 -16.23
N SER A 242 -4.46 9.54 -16.35
CA SER A 242 -5.02 10.06 -17.60
C SER A 242 -3.99 10.57 -18.62
N THR A 243 -2.71 10.63 -18.28
CA THR A 243 -1.63 11.09 -19.20
C THR A 243 -1.11 10.00 -20.15
N SER A 244 -1.70 8.80 -20.14
CA SER A 244 -1.44 7.66 -21.02
C SER A 244 -2.48 6.58 -20.78
N ASP A 245 -2.67 5.61 -21.69
CA ASP A 245 -3.69 4.56 -21.58
C ASP A 245 -3.74 3.95 -20.17
N LEU A 246 -4.91 4.09 -19.55
CA LEU A 246 -5.15 3.79 -18.14
C LEU A 246 -5.01 2.31 -17.80
N SER A 247 -4.11 1.99 -16.91
CA SER A 247 -4.23 0.82 -16.04
C SER A 247 -4.07 1.30 -14.61
N LEU A 248 -5.15 1.53 -13.92
CA LEU A 248 -5.15 1.66 -12.48
C LEU A 248 -5.17 0.25 -11.93
N ILE A 249 -4.06 -0.20 -11.35
CA ILE A 249 -4.03 -1.46 -10.60
C ILE A 249 -4.17 -1.08 -9.14
N HIS A 250 -5.27 -1.50 -8.54
CA HIS A 250 -5.52 -1.35 -7.11
C HIS A 250 -5.93 -2.68 -6.52
N ILE A 251 -5.96 -2.69 -5.25
CA ILE A 251 -6.22 -3.83 -4.39
C ILE A 251 -7.70 -4.17 -4.34
#